data_a3cb938bd845bb7e811607285f98820d
#
_entry.id   a3cb938bd845bb7e811607285f98820d
#
_cell.length_a   1.000
_cell.length_b   1.000
_cell.length_c   1.000
_cell.angle_alpha   90.00
_cell.angle_beta   90.00
_cell.angle_gamma   90.00
#
_symmetry.space_group_name_H-M   'P 1'
#
loop_
_entity.id
_entity.type
_entity.pdbx_description
1 polymer ?
#
loop_
_entity_poly.entity_id
_entity_poly.type
_entity_poly.pdbx_seq_one_letter_code
_entity_poly.pdbx_strand_id
1 'polypeptide(L)'
;MTTKVMVLTAVFAIATAGALRAQQPADAASLYAKSCASCHGPRGTPNPAMARSMAGLPDFAAATMASVPDSALTNAIANGKGRMMTAYKTRLTAEQIASLVTYIKTFSRH
;
A
#
# COMPACT_ATOMS: atom_id res chain seq x y z
N MET A 1 18.50 -30.55 60.27
CA MET A 1 17.28 -30.07 59.65
C MET A 1 17.68 -29.14 58.51
N THR A 2 17.69 -29.67 57.30
CA THR A 2 18.10 -28.92 56.11
C THR A 2 16.87 -28.46 55.36
N THR A 3 16.58 -27.16 55.40
CA THR A 3 15.50 -26.53 54.67
C THR A 3 15.95 -26.34 53.22
N LYS A 4 15.40 -27.14 52.32
CA LYS A 4 15.60 -26.91 50.87
C LYS A 4 14.76 -25.71 50.42
N VAL A 5 15.42 -24.61 50.11
CA VAL A 5 14.80 -23.48 49.42
C VAL A 5 14.69 -23.83 47.95
N MET A 6 13.48 -24.01 47.50
CA MET A 6 13.14 -24.27 46.12
C MET A 6 13.02 -22.91 45.39
N VAL A 7 14.06 -22.53 44.65
CA VAL A 7 14.02 -21.32 43.83
C VAL A 7 13.24 -21.65 42.56
N LEU A 8 11.99 -21.17 42.49
CA LEU A 8 11.22 -21.17 41.24
C LEU A 8 11.77 -20.06 40.33
N THR A 9 12.51 -20.43 39.32
CA THR A 9 12.86 -19.55 38.24
C THR A 9 11.66 -19.42 37.29
N ALA A 10 10.94 -18.31 37.40
CA ALA A 10 9.92 -17.96 36.44
C ALA A 10 10.62 -17.52 35.14
N VAL A 11 10.53 -18.35 34.10
CA VAL A 11 10.94 -18.01 32.75
C VAL A 11 9.86 -17.10 32.16
N PHE A 12 10.14 -15.80 32.11
CA PHE A 12 9.31 -14.83 31.38
C PHE A 12 9.57 -15.04 29.89
N ALA A 13 8.62 -15.68 29.21
CA ALA A 13 8.60 -15.70 27.75
C ALA A 13 8.16 -14.31 27.24
N ILE A 14 9.13 -13.50 26.82
CA ILE A 14 8.85 -12.23 26.14
C ILE A 14 8.40 -12.59 24.73
N ALA A 15 7.10 -12.60 24.50
CA ALA A 15 6.52 -12.71 23.17
C ALA A 15 6.87 -11.43 22.39
N THR A 16 7.78 -11.54 21.44
CA THR A 16 8.14 -10.44 20.54
C THR A 16 7.01 -10.20 19.53
N ALA A 17 6.08 -9.32 19.86
CA ALA A 17 4.99 -8.87 19.00
C ALA A 17 5.46 -7.87 17.91
N GLY A 18 6.76 -7.83 17.60
CA GLY A 18 7.34 -6.83 16.70
C GLY A 18 7.29 -7.14 15.21
N ALA A 19 7.06 -8.42 14.82
CA ALA A 19 7.22 -8.85 13.42
C ALA A 19 6.01 -8.53 12.51
N LEU A 20 4.83 -8.22 13.05
CA LEU A 20 3.61 -7.94 12.29
C LEU A 20 3.44 -6.47 11.88
N ARG A 21 4.28 -5.57 12.35
CA ARG A 21 4.22 -4.13 12.03
C ARG A 21 4.95 -3.73 10.76
N ALA A 22 5.82 -4.57 10.21
CA ALA A 22 6.63 -4.27 9.04
C ALA A 22 5.85 -4.27 7.71
N GLN A 23 4.56 -4.64 7.71
CA GLN A 23 3.72 -4.74 6.50
C GLN A 23 2.53 -3.78 6.54
N GLN A 24 2.64 -2.64 7.24
CA GLN A 24 1.52 -1.72 7.42
C GLN A 24 1.51 -0.54 6.43
N PRO A 25 0.38 0.24 6.36
CA PRO A 25 0.09 1.27 5.36
C PRO A 25 1.16 2.33 5.12
N ALA A 26 2.11 2.51 6.05
CA ALA A 26 3.24 3.43 5.89
C ALA A 26 4.11 3.08 4.68
N ASP A 27 4.18 1.79 4.31
CA ASP A 27 4.93 1.33 3.15
C ASP A 27 4.22 1.69 1.84
N ALA A 28 2.88 1.64 1.82
CA ALA A 28 2.08 2.01 0.66
C ALA A 28 2.24 3.49 0.28
N ALA A 29 2.29 4.39 1.26
CA ALA A 29 2.52 5.81 1.01
C ALA A 29 3.89 6.07 0.38
N SER A 30 4.94 5.41 0.89
CA SER A 30 6.29 5.47 0.33
C SER A 30 6.36 4.89 -1.08
N LEU A 31 5.75 3.74 -1.30
CA LEU A 31 5.68 3.11 -2.63
C LEU A 31 4.95 4.00 -3.63
N TYR A 32 3.83 4.57 -3.23
CA TYR A 32 3.05 5.49 -4.05
C TYR A 32 3.86 6.74 -4.42
N ALA A 33 4.48 7.38 -3.45
CA ALA A 33 5.30 8.57 -3.68
C ALA A 33 6.47 8.29 -4.65
N LYS A 34 7.07 7.12 -4.53
CA LYS A 34 8.25 6.73 -5.33
C LYS A 34 7.89 6.31 -6.76
N SER A 35 6.76 5.62 -6.95
CA SER A 35 6.46 4.92 -8.20
C SER A 35 5.20 5.39 -8.92
N CYS A 36 4.32 6.12 -8.27
CA CYS A 36 3.00 6.45 -8.80
C CYS A 36 2.73 7.96 -8.89
N ALA A 37 3.20 8.71 -7.90
CA ALA A 37 2.86 10.12 -7.73
C ALA A 37 3.32 11.03 -8.88
N SER A 38 4.39 10.69 -9.58
CA SER A 38 4.88 11.50 -10.70
C SER A 38 3.84 11.63 -11.83
N CYS A 39 3.05 10.60 -12.06
CA CYS A 39 1.97 10.62 -13.05
C CYS A 39 0.60 10.88 -12.41
N HIS A 40 0.28 10.17 -11.32
CA HIS A 40 -1.03 10.22 -10.69
C HIS A 40 -1.21 11.38 -9.71
N GLY A 41 -0.16 12.15 -9.43
CA GLY A 41 -0.17 13.23 -8.45
C GLY A 41 0.04 12.75 -7.01
N PRO A 42 0.62 13.58 -6.15
CA PRO A 42 0.96 13.19 -4.77
C PRO A 42 -0.26 12.92 -3.88
N ARG A 43 -1.43 13.42 -4.28
CA ARG A 43 -2.73 13.18 -3.62
C ARG A 43 -3.77 12.56 -4.54
N GLY A 44 -3.31 11.89 -5.59
CA GLY A 44 -4.17 11.16 -6.50
C GLY A 44 -4.75 11.96 -7.65
N THR A 45 -4.64 13.29 -7.64
CA THR A 45 -5.08 14.14 -8.74
C THR A 45 -3.87 14.48 -9.62
N PRO A 46 -3.87 14.07 -10.88
CA PRO A 46 -2.81 14.40 -11.82
C PRO A 46 -2.68 15.90 -12.02
N ASN A 47 -1.45 16.38 -12.22
CA ASN A 47 -1.29 17.78 -12.60
C ASN A 47 -1.90 18.02 -14.00
N PRO A 48 -2.29 19.27 -14.35
CA PRO A 48 -2.96 19.56 -15.61
C PRO A 48 -2.16 19.19 -16.86
N ALA A 49 -0.84 19.26 -16.80
CA ALA A 49 0.02 18.90 -17.93
C ALA A 49 -0.02 17.39 -18.19
N MET A 50 0.05 16.58 -17.14
CA MET A 50 -0.06 15.13 -17.24
C MET A 50 -1.45 14.71 -17.69
N ALA A 51 -2.51 15.33 -17.17
CA ALA A 51 -3.88 15.04 -17.56
C ALA A 51 -4.13 15.33 -19.05
N ARG A 52 -3.48 16.37 -19.60
CA ARG A 52 -3.59 16.67 -21.03
C ARG A 52 -2.78 15.74 -21.92
N SER A 53 -1.59 15.34 -21.48
CA SER A 53 -0.69 14.50 -22.28
C SER A 53 -1.03 13.01 -22.23
N MET A 54 -1.76 12.58 -21.20
CA MET A 54 -2.09 11.18 -20.97
C MET A 54 -3.60 11.00 -20.88
N ALA A 55 -4.26 10.84 -22.02
CA ALA A 55 -5.69 10.60 -22.08
C ALA A 55 -6.08 9.36 -21.27
N GLY A 56 -7.13 9.50 -20.44
CA GLY A 56 -7.62 8.41 -19.59
C GLY A 56 -6.88 8.22 -18.27
N LEU A 57 -5.94 9.12 -17.93
CA LEU A 57 -5.32 9.11 -16.61
C LEU A 57 -6.36 9.42 -15.53
N PRO A 58 -6.64 8.49 -14.59
CA PRO A 58 -7.70 8.67 -13.62
C PRO A 58 -7.34 9.71 -12.56
N ASP A 59 -8.35 10.41 -12.07
CA ASP A 59 -8.28 11.20 -10.85
C ASP A 59 -8.73 10.33 -9.67
N PHE A 60 -7.78 9.90 -8.85
CA PHE A 60 -8.05 9.06 -7.69
C PHE A 60 -8.81 9.79 -6.57
N ALA A 61 -8.80 11.13 -6.59
CA ALA A 61 -9.58 11.93 -5.64
C ALA A 61 -11.06 12.08 -6.03
N ALA A 62 -11.42 11.70 -7.26
CA ALA A 62 -12.81 11.74 -7.69
C ALA A 62 -13.69 10.79 -6.87
N ALA A 63 -14.90 11.24 -6.52
CA ALA A 63 -15.85 10.45 -5.73
C ALA A 63 -16.20 9.10 -6.38
N THR A 64 -16.19 9.03 -7.70
CA THR A 64 -16.43 7.80 -8.48
C THR A 64 -15.40 6.70 -8.22
N MET A 65 -14.19 7.07 -7.73
CA MET A 65 -13.15 6.10 -7.41
C MET A 65 -13.54 5.16 -6.27
N ALA A 66 -14.41 5.60 -5.36
CA ALA A 66 -14.90 4.77 -4.26
C ALA A 66 -15.64 3.52 -4.74
N SER A 67 -16.32 3.59 -5.88
CA SER A 67 -17.08 2.47 -6.48
C SER A 67 -16.25 1.60 -7.44
N VAL A 68 -15.01 1.97 -7.75
CA VAL A 68 -14.13 1.11 -8.56
C VAL A 68 -13.76 -0.13 -7.75
N PRO A 69 -13.98 -1.35 -8.27
CA PRO A 69 -13.63 -2.58 -7.56
C PRO A 69 -12.12 -2.66 -7.28
N ASP A 70 -11.75 -3.18 -6.12
CA ASP A 70 -10.34 -3.41 -5.76
C ASP A 70 -9.63 -4.30 -6.78
N SER A 71 -10.32 -5.29 -7.33
CA SER A 71 -9.79 -6.18 -8.36
C SER A 71 -9.40 -5.43 -9.64
N ALA A 72 -10.14 -4.39 -10.03
CA ALA A 72 -9.82 -3.58 -11.18
C ALA A 72 -8.54 -2.76 -10.96
N LEU A 73 -8.38 -2.18 -9.77
CA LEU A 73 -7.15 -1.45 -9.39
C LEU A 73 -5.97 -2.40 -9.25
N THR A 74 -6.16 -3.54 -8.61
CA THR A 74 -5.14 -4.59 -8.49
C THR A 74 -4.64 -5.02 -9.87
N ASN A 75 -5.56 -5.31 -10.80
CA ASN A 75 -5.20 -5.71 -12.15
C ASN A 75 -4.44 -4.62 -12.90
N ALA A 76 -4.85 -3.37 -12.77
CA ALA A 76 -4.19 -2.25 -13.42
C ALA A 76 -2.75 -2.07 -12.91
N ILE A 77 -2.52 -2.20 -11.62
CA ILE A 77 -1.17 -2.11 -11.03
C ILE A 77 -0.32 -3.32 -11.43
N ALA A 78 -0.87 -4.53 -11.28
CA ALA A 78 -0.13 -5.76 -11.54
C ALA A 78 0.28 -5.90 -13.00
N ASN A 79 -0.62 -5.62 -13.93
CA ASN A 79 -0.43 -5.88 -15.35
C ASN A 79 -0.19 -4.62 -16.19
N GLY A 80 -0.30 -3.43 -15.59
CA GLY A 80 -0.16 -2.16 -16.28
C GLY A 80 -1.38 -1.82 -17.15
N LYS A 81 -1.33 -0.64 -17.75
CA LYS A 81 -2.34 -0.14 -18.71
C LYS A 81 -1.66 0.62 -19.83
N GLY A 82 -1.86 0.16 -21.04
CA GLY A 82 -1.29 0.80 -22.21
C GLY A 82 0.25 0.84 -22.19
N ARG A 83 0.82 1.84 -22.84
CA ARG A 83 2.28 2.00 -22.96
C ARG A 83 2.92 2.71 -21.78
N MET A 84 2.16 3.56 -21.09
CA MET A 84 2.72 4.49 -20.11
C MET A 84 2.70 3.94 -18.69
N MET A 85 1.70 3.16 -18.33
CA MET A 85 1.64 2.50 -17.02
C MET A 85 2.20 1.09 -17.11
N THR A 86 3.40 0.91 -16.60
CA THR A 86 4.09 -0.38 -16.61
C THR A 86 3.47 -1.37 -15.64
N ALA A 87 3.67 -2.67 -15.89
CA ALA A 87 3.26 -3.74 -15.00
C ALA A 87 4.18 -3.82 -13.77
N TYR A 88 3.60 -3.94 -12.57
CA TYR A 88 4.36 -4.00 -11.32
C TYR A 88 4.43 -5.38 -10.67
N LYS A 89 3.73 -6.39 -11.19
CA LYS A 89 3.69 -7.74 -10.60
C LYS A 89 5.05 -8.42 -10.41
N THR A 90 6.06 -8.02 -11.17
CA THR A 90 7.43 -8.53 -11.04
C THR A 90 8.30 -7.71 -10.08
N ARG A 91 7.82 -6.52 -9.67
CA ARG A 91 8.55 -5.59 -8.81
C ARG A 91 7.94 -5.42 -7.42
N LEU A 92 6.65 -5.68 -7.30
CA LEU A 92 5.90 -5.58 -6.05
C LEU A 92 5.26 -6.92 -5.71
N THR A 93 5.19 -7.21 -4.42
CA THR A 93 4.44 -8.38 -3.93
C THR A 93 2.94 -8.15 -4.05
N ALA A 94 2.16 -9.23 -3.98
CA ALA A 94 0.70 -9.14 -3.97
C ALA A 94 0.19 -8.29 -2.79
N GLU A 95 0.84 -8.40 -1.62
CA GLU A 95 0.52 -7.63 -0.42
C GLU A 95 0.82 -6.14 -0.60
N GLN A 96 1.92 -5.80 -1.25
CA GLN A 96 2.27 -4.41 -1.57
C GLN A 96 1.26 -3.80 -2.54
N ILE A 97 0.84 -4.54 -3.55
CA ILE A 97 -0.20 -4.11 -4.49
C ILE A 97 -1.53 -3.91 -3.76
N ALA A 98 -1.94 -4.84 -2.90
CA ALA A 98 -3.16 -4.71 -2.10
C ALA A 98 -3.12 -3.47 -1.18
N SER A 99 -1.98 -3.21 -0.56
CA SER A 99 -1.77 -2.02 0.27
C SER A 99 -1.84 -0.73 -0.55
N LEU A 100 -1.31 -0.71 -1.76
CA LEU A 100 -1.43 0.42 -2.69
C LEU A 100 -2.88 0.68 -3.09
N VAL A 101 -3.66 -0.36 -3.39
CA VAL A 101 -5.10 -0.24 -3.71
C VAL A 101 -5.84 0.41 -2.55
N THR A 102 -5.62 -0.05 -1.33
CA THR A 102 -6.21 0.55 -0.12
C THR A 102 -5.80 2.02 0.03
N TYR A 103 -4.53 2.32 -0.17
CA TYR A 103 -3.99 3.69 -0.08
C TYR A 103 -4.61 4.62 -1.14
N ILE A 104 -4.67 4.19 -2.39
CA ILE A 104 -5.26 4.94 -3.50
C ILE A 104 -6.73 5.30 -3.18
N LYS A 105 -7.49 4.37 -2.64
CA LYS A 105 -8.88 4.61 -2.26
C LYS A 105 -9.05 5.62 -1.14
N THR A 106 -8.02 5.88 -0.34
CA THR A 106 -8.09 6.93 0.68
C THR A 106 -8.20 8.34 0.08
N PHE A 107 -7.73 8.54 -1.15
CA PHE A 107 -7.82 9.83 -1.82
C PHE A 107 -9.25 10.25 -2.17
N SER A 108 -10.14 9.29 -2.39
CA SER A 108 -11.55 9.53 -2.78
C SER A 108 -12.48 9.89 -1.62
N ARG A 109 -11.95 10.20 -0.44
CA ARG A 109 -12.73 10.44 0.79
C ARG A 109 -13.07 11.90 1.04
N HIS A 110 -13.04 12.72 0.03
CA HIS A 110 -13.36 14.15 0.19
C HIS A 110 -14.56 14.55 -0.63
#